data_f4adbb2a7d03142d22a5618bc785af13
#
_entry.id   f4adbb2a7d03142d22a5618bc785af13
#
_cell.length_a   1.000
_cell.length_b   1.000
_cell.length_c   1.000
_cell.angle_alpha   90.00
_cell.angle_beta   90.00
_cell.angle_gamma   90.00
#
_symmetry.space_group_name_H-M   'P 1'
#
loop_
_entity.id
_entity.type
_entity.pdbx_description
1 polymer ?
#
loop_
_entity_poly.entity_id
_entity_poly.type
_entity_poly.pdbx_seq_one_letter_code
_entity_poly.pdbx_strand_id
1 'polypeptide(L)'
;MKKIWNRMVCAMLLCILVTAATISANAAGMIDTNRDVALTISYQYNATAISGAKFDIYKVADVDAYAQMKVTDHFAEYPIPSDHMSQDDWNDFATTLKSYVWQDSLKPDFSGQTDGTGNWKTTVKPGLYLVVGSRCDVNDMTYTASPFVVFLPGSNEEQNTWEYAVTASPKADGEKKPSTDTRISRKVLKIWEDGDKKTSRPKDITIHLMCDGNVYDTVKLNAENNWRHTWDNLDQNHEWLVSEDTVSGYTQNITQEGTTFTVKNTSTTKTTTPSKTKDTSLPRTGLLWWPALALMAGGLLCVVIGLVRRRGADGE
;
A
#
# COMPACT_ATOMS: atom_id res chain seq x y z
N MET A 1 -36.57 48.22 -26.88
CA MET A 1 -36.52 47.53 -25.57
C MET A 1 -36.74 46.02 -25.67
N LYS A 2 -37.76 45.49 -26.38
CA LYS A 2 -37.98 44.02 -26.50
C LYS A 2 -36.83 43.21 -27.15
N LYS A 3 -36.11 43.79 -28.14
CA LYS A 3 -34.97 43.11 -28.80
C LYS A 3 -33.74 42.98 -27.92
N ILE A 4 -33.54 43.90 -26.98
CA ILE A 4 -32.38 43.88 -26.01
C ILE A 4 -32.68 42.87 -24.91
N TRP A 5 -33.92 42.78 -24.45
CA TRP A 5 -34.36 41.80 -23.45
C TRP A 5 -34.21 40.38 -23.93
N ASN A 6 -34.62 40.06 -25.17
CA ASN A 6 -34.44 38.72 -25.73
C ASN A 6 -32.98 38.30 -25.93
N ARG A 7 -32.10 39.28 -26.25
CA ARG A 7 -30.65 39.00 -26.35
C ARG A 7 -29.97 38.78 -24.97
N MET A 8 -30.43 39.47 -23.94
CA MET A 8 -29.98 39.24 -22.58
C MET A 8 -30.47 37.93 -22.01
N VAL A 9 -31.70 37.53 -22.30
CA VAL A 9 -32.27 36.24 -21.91
C VAL A 9 -31.56 35.08 -22.64
N CYS A 10 -31.24 35.21 -23.94
CA CYS A 10 -30.42 34.22 -24.64
C CYS A 10 -28.99 34.14 -24.13
N ALA A 11 -28.37 35.25 -23.78
CA ALA A 11 -27.01 35.24 -23.19
C ALA A 11 -27.00 34.62 -21.79
N MET A 12 -28.03 34.86 -20.97
CA MET A 12 -28.19 34.23 -19.68
C MET A 12 -28.45 32.72 -19.78
N LEU A 13 -29.29 32.31 -20.73
CA LEU A 13 -29.52 30.88 -21.02
C LEU A 13 -28.28 30.17 -21.56
N LEU A 14 -27.44 30.86 -22.36
CA LEU A 14 -26.16 30.32 -22.81
C LEU A 14 -25.15 30.16 -21.67
N CYS A 15 -25.11 31.10 -20.72
CA CYS A 15 -24.29 31.00 -19.52
C CYS A 15 -24.73 29.86 -18.56
N ILE A 16 -26.04 29.60 -18.50
CA ILE A 16 -26.58 28.49 -17.68
C ILE A 16 -26.29 27.13 -18.34
N LEU A 17 -26.23 27.07 -19.67
CA LEU A 17 -25.88 25.84 -20.40
C LEU A 17 -24.38 25.48 -20.32
N VAL A 18 -23.50 26.46 -20.08
CA VAL A 18 -22.06 26.22 -19.92
C VAL A 18 -21.70 25.75 -18.49
N THR A 19 -22.58 25.96 -17.51
CA THR A 19 -22.36 25.48 -16.13
C THR A 19 -22.89 24.07 -15.87
N ALA A 20 -23.55 23.45 -16.86
CA ALA A 20 -23.89 22.03 -16.82
C ALA A 20 -22.84 21.15 -17.53
N ALA A 21 -21.58 21.59 -17.59
CA ALA A 21 -20.48 20.66 -17.70
C ALA A 21 -20.50 19.85 -16.40
N THR A 22 -21.28 18.77 -16.41
CA THR A 22 -21.18 17.70 -15.43
C THR A 22 -19.69 17.38 -15.31
N ILE A 23 -19.10 17.77 -14.19
CA ILE A 23 -17.91 17.09 -13.71
C ILE A 23 -18.41 15.65 -13.54
N SER A 24 -18.22 14.84 -14.58
CA SER A 24 -18.28 13.41 -14.41
C SER A 24 -17.16 13.11 -13.41
N ALA A 25 -17.48 13.08 -12.13
CA ALA A 25 -16.69 12.35 -11.19
C ALA A 25 -16.72 10.92 -11.74
N ASN A 26 -15.66 10.56 -12.46
CA ASN A 26 -15.45 9.20 -12.90
C ASN A 26 -15.18 8.41 -11.64
N ALA A 27 -16.24 7.99 -10.95
CA ALA A 27 -16.12 6.94 -9.98
C ALA A 27 -15.83 5.67 -10.78
N ALA A 28 -14.72 5.00 -10.50
CA ALA A 28 -14.51 3.64 -10.96
C ALA A 28 -15.80 2.86 -10.70
N GLY A 29 -16.27 2.08 -11.69
CA GLY A 29 -17.49 1.28 -11.50
C GLY A 29 -17.37 0.46 -10.20
N MET A 30 -18.49 0.08 -9.61
CA MET A 30 -18.47 -0.78 -8.42
C MET A 30 -17.76 -2.10 -8.73
N ILE A 31 -17.01 -2.62 -7.75
CA ILE A 31 -16.42 -3.95 -7.83
C ILE A 31 -17.55 -4.99 -7.82
N ASP A 32 -17.57 -5.88 -8.81
CA ASP A 32 -18.41 -7.08 -8.77
C ASP A 32 -17.73 -8.11 -7.86
N THR A 33 -18.17 -8.14 -6.62
CA THR A 33 -17.61 -9.04 -5.59
C THR A 33 -17.92 -10.53 -5.84
N ASN A 34 -18.88 -10.84 -6.73
CA ASN A 34 -19.23 -12.21 -7.10
C ASN A 34 -18.34 -12.73 -8.23
N ARG A 35 -17.77 -11.84 -9.03
CA ARG A 35 -16.91 -12.19 -10.15
C ARG A 35 -15.55 -12.65 -9.65
N ASP A 36 -15.06 -13.75 -10.22
CA ASP A 36 -13.72 -14.26 -9.93
C ASP A 36 -12.65 -13.41 -10.63
N VAL A 37 -11.51 -13.29 -9.98
CA VAL A 37 -10.31 -12.60 -10.50
C VAL A 37 -9.28 -13.65 -10.89
N ALA A 38 -8.85 -13.65 -12.15
CA ALA A 38 -7.74 -14.45 -12.62
C ALA A 38 -6.43 -13.78 -12.21
N LEU A 39 -5.70 -14.39 -11.28
CA LEU A 39 -4.38 -13.91 -10.84
C LEU A 39 -3.29 -14.76 -11.48
N THR A 40 -2.33 -14.12 -12.13
CA THR A 40 -1.11 -14.73 -12.64
C THR A 40 0.07 -14.18 -11.83
N ILE A 41 0.84 -15.06 -11.21
CA ILE A 41 2.16 -14.72 -10.64
C ILE A 41 3.19 -15.00 -11.74
N SER A 42 3.92 -13.97 -12.18
CA SER A 42 4.97 -14.07 -13.19
C SER A 42 6.32 -13.83 -12.54
N TYR A 43 7.11 -14.89 -12.37
CA TYR A 43 8.36 -14.85 -11.62
C TYR A 43 9.56 -15.03 -12.54
N GLN A 44 10.37 -13.98 -12.61
CA GLN A 44 11.52 -13.90 -13.50
C GLN A 44 12.69 -13.18 -12.81
N TYR A 45 13.90 -13.54 -13.20
CA TYR A 45 15.13 -12.84 -12.82
C TYR A 45 15.93 -12.51 -14.06
N ASN A 46 16.25 -11.21 -14.27
CA ASN A 46 16.95 -10.73 -15.49
C ASN A 46 16.31 -11.27 -16.79
N ALA A 47 14.99 -11.17 -16.91
CA ALA A 47 14.18 -11.65 -18.02
C ALA A 47 14.24 -13.20 -18.23
N THR A 48 14.79 -13.95 -17.28
CA THR A 48 14.79 -15.42 -17.32
C THR A 48 13.70 -15.95 -16.41
N ALA A 49 12.85 -16.83 -16.95
CA ALA A 49 11.78 -17.46 -16.21
C ALA A 49 12.32 -18.36 -15.09
N ILE A 50 11.76 -18.24 -13.88
CA ILE A 50 12.09 -19.11 -12.75
C ILE A 50 10.97 -20.13 -12.61
N SER A 51 11.24 -21.39 -13.01
CA SER A 51 10.31 -22.49 -12.98
C SER A 51 10.38 -23.23 -11.64
N GLY A 52 9.24 -23.75 -11.17
CA GLY A 52 9.15 -24.56 -9.96
C GLY A 52 9.17 -23.76 -8.65
N ALA A 53 9.18 -22.43 -8.72
CA ALA A 53 9.10 -21.58 -7.54
C ALA A 53 7.71 -21.70 -6.91
N LYS A 54 7.65 -22.05 -5.63
CA LYS A 54 6.41 -22.19 -4.87
C LYS A 54 5.96 -20.82 -4.37
N PHE A 55 4.66 -20.56 -4.49
CA PHE A 55 3.99 -19.39 -3.94
C PHE A 55 2.78 -19.82 -3.11
N ASP A 56 2.62 -19.17 -1.96
CA ASP A 56 1.48 -19.30 -1.07
C ASP A 56 0.75 -17.93 -1.02
N ILE A 57 -0.58 -17.97 -1.04
CA ILE A 57 -1.44 -16.79 -1.05
C ILE A 57 -2.36 -16.84 0.16
N TYR A 58 -2.43 -15.73 0.89
CA TYR A 58 -3.25 -15.56 2.09
C TYR A 58 -4.20 -14.37 1.93
N LYS A 59 -5.47 -14.57 2.21
CA LYS A 59 -6.46 -13.50 2.16
C LYS A 59 -6.37 -12.62 3.41
N VAL A 60 -5.89 -11.40 3.23
CA VAL A 60 -5.71 -10.43 4.32
C VAL A 60 -7.02 -9.69 4.63
N ALA A 61 -7.75 -9.28 3.59
CA ALA A 61 -9.02 -8.58 3.76
C ALA A 61 -10.03 -8.94 2.66
N ASP A 62 -11.31 -8.95 3.03
CA ASP A 62 -12.43 -8.88 2.11
C ASP A 62 -12.59 -7.47 1.57
N VAL A 63 -13.11 -7.36 0.35
CA VAL A 63 -13.38 -6.09 -0.32
C VAL A 63 -14.84 -6.04 -0.72
N ASP A 64 -15.51 -4.93 -0.44
CA ASP A 64 -16.88 -4.70 -0.87
C ASP A 64 -16.97 -4.03 -2.26
N ALA A 65 -18.19 -3.78 -2.73
CA ALA A 65 -18.43 -3.15 -4.02
C ALA A 65 -17.86 -1.73 -4.14
N TYR A 66 -17.56 -1.07 -3.02
CA TYR A 66 -17.02 0.29 -2.96
C TYR A 66 -15.51 0.31 -2.63
N ALA A 67 -14.83 -0.83 -2.79
CA ALA A 67 -13.42 -1.00 -2.45
C ALA A 67 -13.10 -0.80 -0.95
N GLN A 68 -14.13 -0.88 -0.06
CA GLN A 68 -13.88 -0.86 1.38
C GLN A 68 -13.34 -2.21 1.83
N MET A 69 -12.29 -2.19 2.62
CA MET A 69 -11.62 -3.38 3.12
C MET A 69 -12.10 -3.74 4.52
N LYS A 70 -12.37 -5.03 4.72
CA LYS A 70 -12.60 -5.62 6.03
C LYS A 70 -11.57 -6.71 6.27
N VAL A 71 -10.64 -6.47 7.20
CA VAL A 71 -9.59 -7.43 7.57
C VAL A 71 -10.21 -8.74 8.02
N THR A 72 -9.64 -9.87 7.60
CA THR A 72 -10.05 -11.21 8.03
C THR A 72 -9.63 -11.49 9.47
N ASP A 73 -10.28 -12.46 10.12
CA ASP A 73 -10.00 -12.76 11.53
C ASP A 73 -8.54 -13.15 11.80
N HIS A 74 -7.88 -13.82 10.86
CA HIS A 74 -6.47 -14.21 10.96
C HIS A 74 -5.50 -13.02 10.99
N PHE A 75 -5.88 -11.90 10.41
CA PHE A 75 -5.07 -10.69 10.35
C PHE A 75 -5.65 -9.53 11.16
N ALA A 76 -6.63 -9.79 12.03
CA ALA A 76 -7.33 -8.74 12.79
C ALA A 76 -6.42 -7.92 13.71
N GLU A 77 -5.33 -8.51 14.19
CA GLU A 77 -4.32 -7.82 15.02
C GLU A 77 -3.33 -6.99 14.20
N TYR A 78 -3.36 -7.10 12.86
CA TYR A 78 -2.48 -6.41 11.93
C TYR A 78 -3.27 -5.44 11.06
N PRO A 79 -3.59 -4.25 11.58
CA PRO A 79 -4.41 -3.31 10.85
C PRO A 79 -3.70 -2.90 9.55
N ILE A 80 -4.46 -2.90 8.46
CA ILE A 80 -3.98 -2.37 7.19
C ILE A 80 -3.62 -0.91 7.43
N PRO A 81 -2.38 -0.50 7.11
CA PRO A 81 -1.98 0.89 7.28
C PRO A 81 -2.91 1.81 6.49
N SER A 82 -3.20 2.96 7.06
CA SER A 82 -4.11 3.94 6.47
C SER A 82 -3.48 4.65 5.26
N ASP A 83 -4.32 5.33 4.51
CA ASP A 83 -4.08 6.06 3.26
C ASP A 83 -2.70 6.74 3.13
N HIS A 84 -2.13 6.70 1.92
CA HIS A 84 -0.86 7.34 1.53
C HIS A 84 0.41 6.57 1.88
N MET A 85 0.39 5.25 1.81
CA MET A 85 1.59 4.44 1.92
C MET A 85 2.47 4.56 0.67
N SER A 86 3.77 4.69 0.91
CA SER A 86 4.78 4.52 -0.13
C SER A 86 4.90 3.03 -0.53
N GLN A 87 5.58 2.76 -1.64
CA GLN A 87 5.89 1.37 -2.02
C GLN A 87 6.70 0.65 -0.93
N ASP A 88 7.60 1.36 -0.25
CA ASP A 88 8.42 0.79 0.81
C ASP A 88 7.56 0.42 2.03
N ASP A 89 6.58 1.26 2.40
CA ASP A 89 5.64 0.93 3.49
C ASP A 89 4.83 -0.34 3.18
N TRP A 90 4.40 -0.53 1.91
CA TRP A 90 3.71 -1.76 1.48
C TRP A 90 4.62 -2.99 1.52
N ASN A 91 5.90 -2.84 1.16
CA ASN A 91 6.89 -3.92 1.24
C ASN A 91 7.16 -4.32 2.71
N ASP A 92 7.29 -3.33 3.59
CA ASP A 92 7.47 -3.53 5.03
C ASP A 92 6.25 -4.21 5.65
N PHE A 93 5.05 -3.78 5.27
CA PHE A 93 3.81 -4.40 5.70
C PHE A 93 3.73 -5.86 5.25
N ALA A 94 4.06 -6.17 3.99
CA ALA A 94 4.09 -7.54 3.48
C ALA A 94 5.11 -8.40 4.24
N THR A 95 6.29 -7.85 4.55
CA THR A 95 7.31 -8.53 5.36
C THR A 95 6.82 -8.82 6.76
N THR A 96 6.16 -7.86 7.39
CA THR A 96 5.53 -8.01 8.70
C THR A 96 4.49 -9.12 8.68
N LEU A 97 3.56 -9.11 7.71
CA LEU A 97 2.54 -10.15 7.58
C LEU A 97 3.14 -11.53 7.34
N LYS A 98 4.19 -11.64 6.49
CA LYS A 98 4.91 -12.90 6.30
C LYS A 98 5.48 -13.44 7.60
N SER A 99 6.03 -12.58 8.46
CA SER A 99 6.58 -12.97 9.76
C SER A 99 5.51 -13.63 10.64
N TYR A 100 4.31 -13.08 10.67
CA TYR A 100 3.19 -13.64 11.44
C TYR A 100 2.61 -14.90 10.82
N VAL A 101 2.47 -14.94 9.50
CA VAL A 101 2.08 -16.18 8.81
C VAL A 101 2.98 -17.35 9.22
N TRP A 102 4.28 -17.10 9.32
CA TRP A 102 5.23 -18.12 9.76
C TRP A 102 5.11 -18.42 11.27
N GLN A 103 5.05 -17.39 12.13
CA GLN A 103 4.92 -17.56 13.58
C GLN A 103 3.67 -18.37 13.95
N ASP A 104 2.53 -18.02 13.35
CA ASP A 104 1.24 -18.63 13.66
C ASP A 104 0.99 -19.91 12.84
N SER A 105 1.95 -20.31 11.97
CA SER A 105 1.82 -21.45 11.07
C SER A 105 0.50 -21.44 10.28
N LEU A 106 0.11 -20.25 9.78
CA LEU A 106 -1.15 -20.09 9.04
C LEU A 106 -1.12 -20.89 7.76
N LYS A 107 -2.24 -21.54 7.46
CA LYS A 107 -2.42 -22.26 6.20
C LYS A 107 -2.77 -21.25 5.09
N PRO A 108 -2.12 -21.37 3.91
CA PRO A 108 -2.47 -20.53 2.78
C PRO A 108 -3.85 -20.87 2.23
N ASP A 109 -4.56 -19.86 1.72
CA ASP A 109 -5.82 -20.06 1.00
C ASP A 109 -5.56 -20.72 -0.37
N PHE A 110 -4.44 -20.39 -1.01
CA PHE A 110 -4.02 -20.98 -2.28
C PHE A 110 -2.52 -21.23 -2.28
N SER A 111 -2.11 -22.33 -2.93
CA SER A 111 -0.70 -22.68 -3.12
C SER A 111 -0.49 -23.19 -4.54
N GLY A 112 0.67 -22.87 -5.11
CA GLY A 112 1.06 -23.41 -6.41
C GLY A 112 2.51 -23.14 -6.75
N GLN A 113 2.90 -23.55 -7.96
CA GLN A 113 4.27 -23.42 -8.44
C GLN A 113 4.27 -22.82 -9.85
N THR A 114 5.31 -22.06 -10.16
CA THR A 114 5.53 -21.52 -11.50
C THR A 114 5.87 -22.65 -12.48
N ASP A 115 5.33 -22.55 -13.68
CA ASP A 115 5.57 -23.45 -14.80
C ASP A 115 6.90 -23.13 -15.53
N GLY A 116 7.18 -23.83 -16.64
CA GLY A 116 8.37 -23.61 -17.46
C GLY A 116 8.51 -22.22 -18.06
N THR A 117 7.44 -21.41 -18.05
CA THR A 117 7.44 -19.99 -18.48
C THR A 117 7.57 -19.02 -17.30
N GLY A 118 7.74 -19.55 -16.08
CA GLY A 118 7.82 -18.76 -14.85
C GLY A 118 6.46 -18.25 -14.35
N ASN A 119 5.36 -18.81 -14.82
CA ASN A 119 4.02 -18.35 -14.48
C ASN A 119 3.27 -19.38 -13.63
N TRP A 120 2.56 -18.89 -12.61
CA TRP A 120 1.53 -19.64 -11.91
C TRP A 120 0.20 -18.89 -12.00
N LYS A 121 -0.86 -19.59 -12.39
CA LYS A 121 -2.20 -19.03 -12.54
C LYS A 121 -3.14 -19.62 -11.52
N THR A 122 -3.93 -18.77 -10.88
CA THR A 122 -4.99 -19.18 -9.96
C THR A 122 -6.19 -18.24 -10.11
N THR A 123 -7.29 -18.59 -9.47
CA THR A 123 -8.52 -17.80 -9.47
C THR A 123 -8.93 -17.54 -8.04
N VAL A 124 -9.19 -16.28 -7.72
CA VAL A 124 -9.52 -15.83 -6.37
C VAL A 124 -10.73 -14.88 -6.39
N LYS A 125 -11.38 -14.65 -5.24
CA LYS A 125 -12.41 -13.61 -5.10
C LYS A 125 -11.77 -12.22 -4.93
N PRO A 126 -12.51 -11.11 -5.16
CA PRO A 126 -12.05 -9.78 -4.77
C PRO A 126 -11.57 -9.72 -3.31
N GLY A 127 -10.47 -9.01 -3.06
CA GLY A 127 -9.86 -8.93 -1.73
C GLY A 127 -8.44 -8.34 -1.76
N LEU A 128 -7.88 -8.14 -0.57
CA LEU A 128 -6.45 -7.88 -0.39
C LEU A 128 -5.75 -9.21 -0.03
N TYR A 129 -4.68 -9.52 -0.72
CA TYR A 129 -3.96 -10.78 -0.56
C TYR A 129 -2.48 -10.55 -0.30
N LEU A 130 -1.92 -11.28 0.67
CA LEU A 130 -0.49 -11.45 0.84
C LEU A 130 -0.03 -12.60 -0.04
N VAL A 131 1.03 -12.38 -0.80
CA VAL A 131 1.69 -13.40 -1.62
C VAL A 131 3.10 -13.62 -1.10
N VAL A 132 3.41 -14.87 -0.77
CA VAL A 132 4.69 -15.30 -0.20
C VAL A 132 5.31 -16.34 -1.12
N GLY A 133 6.47 -16.03 -1.71
CA GLY A 133 7.27 -16.98 -2.43
C GLY A 133 8.25 -17.69 -1.49
N SER A 134 8.44 -18.99 -1.70
CA SER A 134 9.48 -19.77 -1.03
C SER A 134 10.81 -19.61 -1.77
N ARG A 135 11.91 -19.73 -1.03
CA ARG A 135 13.24 -19.88 -1.63
C ARG A 135 13.25 -21.02 -2.64
N CYS A 136 13.86 -20.80 -3.80
CA CYS A 136 13.87 -21.74 -4.90
C CYS A 136 15.28 -21.86 -5.49
N ASP A 137 15.79 -23.08 -5.58
CA ASP A 137 17.08 -23.39 -6.20
C ASP A 137 16.86 -23.86 -7.64
N VAL A 138 17.45 -23.13 -8.60
CA VAL A 138 17.44 -23.52 -10.02
C VAL A 138 18.87 -23.45 -10.54
N ASN A 139 19.40 -24.58 -10.97
CA ASN A 139 20.81 -24.76 -11.35
C ASN A 139 21.77 -24.31 -10.22
N ASP A 140 22.71 -23.43 -10.52
CA ASP A 140 23.69 -22.90 -9.57
C ASP A 140 23.22 -21.61 -8.88
N MET A 141 21.97 -21.26 -8.99
CA MET A 141 21.37 -20.04 -8.42
C MET A 141 20.31 -20.40 -7.41
N THR A 142 20.25 -19.59 -6.38
CA THR A 142 19.15 -19.54 -5.41
C THR A 142 18.38 -18.24 -5.64
N TYR A 143 17.06 -18.36 -5.72
CA TYR A 143 16.16 -17.25 -5.89
C TYR A 143 15.26 -17.07 -4.66
N THR A 144 15.08 -15.83 -4.24
CA THR A 144 14.11 -15.45 -3.21
C THR A 144 13.17 -14.40 -3.77
N ALA A 145 11.88 -14.55 -3.51
CA ALA A 145 10.87 -13.57 -3.89
C ALA A 145 10.54 -12.69 -2.68
N SER A 146 10.62 -11.37 -2.86
CA SER A 146 10.10 -10.46 -1.85
C SER A 146 8.60 -10.71 -1.66
N PRO A 147 8.10 -10.81 -0.42
CA PRO A 147 6.67 -10.87 -0.18
C PRO A 147 6.01 -9.57 -0.64
N PHE A 148 4.78 -9.65 -1.08
CA PHE A 148 4.03 -8.47 -1.49
C PHE A 148 2.55 -8.63 -1.20
N VAL A 149 1.85 -7.52 -1.08
CA VAL A 149 0.39 -7.51 -1.04
C VAL A 149 -0.16 -7.07 -2.39
N VAL A 150 -1.30 -7.64 -2.77
CA VAL A 150 -2.00 -7.29 -4.00
C VAL A 150 -3.48 -7.07 -3.71
N PHE A 151 -4.00 -5.93 -4.16
CA PHE A 151 -5.43 -5.63 -4.15
C PHE A 151 -6.05 -6.17 -5.45
N LEU A 152 -7.13 -6.93 -5.33
CA LEU A 152 -7.84 -7.54 -6.44
C LEU A 152 -9.34 -7.21 -6.36
N PRO A 153 -9.96 -6.84 -7.51
CA PRO A 153 -9.41 -6.71 -8.86
C PRO A 153 -8.45 -5.52 -8.98
N GLY A 154 -7.62 -5.51 -10.01
CA GLY A 154 -6.74 -4.39 -10.33
C GLY A 154 -7.54 -3.16 -10.78
N SER A 155 -7.00 -1.95 -10.56
CA SER A 155 -7.57 -0.72 -11.09
C SER A 155 -6.91 -0.35 -12.41
N ASN A 156 -7.72 0.01 -13.41
CA ASN A 156 -7.26 0.65 -14.63
C ASN A 156 -7.66 2.13 -14.57
N GLU A 157 -6.71 2.98 -14.18
CA GLU A 157 -6.98 4.42 -14.01
C GLU A 157 -7.32 5.12 -15.32
N GLU A 158 -6.72 4.70 -16.45
CA GLU A 158 -6.96 5.31 -17.75
C GLU A 158 -8.39 5.06 -18.24
N GLN A 159 -8.92 3.85 -18.00
CA GLN A 159 -10.27 3.45 -18.41
C GLN A 159 -11.29 3.61 -17.28
N ASN A 160 -10.85 3.92 -16.09
CA ASN A 160 -11.66 3.99 -14.87
C ASN A 160 -12.52 2.73 -14.66
N THR A 161 -11.89 1.57 -14.80
CA THR A 161 -12.53 0.25 -14.70
C THR A 161 -11.74 -0.68 -13.80
N TRP A 162 -12.38 -1.76 -13.36
CA TRP A 162 -11.74 -2.83 -12.61
C TRP A 162 -11.30 -3.97 -13.54
N GLU A 163 -10.05 -4.41 -13.39
CA GLU A 163 -9.47 -5.51 -14.16
C GLU A 163 -9.52 -6.82 -13.37
N TYR A 164 -10.23 -7.80 -13.90
CA TYR A 164 -10.39 -9.13 -13.31
C TYR A 164 -9.40 -10.17 -13.87
N ALA A 165 -8.39 -9.71 -14.61
CA ALA A 165 -7.25 -10.51 -15.04
C ALA A 165 -5.98 -9.74 -14.69
N VAL A 166 -5.35 -10.11 -13.58
CA VAL A 166 -4.21 -9.39 -13.00
C VAL A 166 -2.96 -10.24 -13.08
N THR A 167 -1.86 -9.65 -13.52
CA THR A 167 -0.53 -10.25 -13.46
C THR A 167 0.31 -9.51 -12.44
N ALA A 168 0.79 -10.23 -11.44
CA ALA A 168 1.71 -9.73 -10.43
C ALA A 168 3.11 -10.31 -10.69
N SER A 169 4.12 -9.44 -10.67
CA SER A 169 5.51 -9.81 -10.88
C SER A 169 6.33 -9.50 -9.63
N PRO A 170 6.51 -10.46 -8.73
CA PRO A 170 7.30 -10.25 -7.53
C PRO A 170 8.76 -9.93 -7.87
N LYS A 171 9.38 -9.08 -7.06
CA LYS A 171 10.81 -8.84 -7.17
C LYS A 171 11.55 -10.13 -6.83
N ALA A 172 12.42 -10.55 -7.73
CA ALA A 172 13.31 -11.68 -7.54
C ALA A 172 14.71 -11.17 -7.15
N ASP A 173 15.26 -11.71 -6.08
CA ASP A 173 16.68 -11.61 -5.76
C ASP A 173 17.32 -12.96 -6.06
N GLY A 174 18.40 -12.94 -6.86
CA GLY A 174 19.12 -14.15 -7.28
C GLY A 174 20.57 -14.11 -6.82
N GLU A 175 20.99 -15.14 -6.09
CA GLU A 175 22.35 -15.30 -5.61
C GLU A 175 22.95 -16.61 -6.16
N LYS A 176 24.26 -16.61 -6.40
CA LYS A 176 24.94 -17.84 -6.73
C LYS A 176 24.92 -18.76 -5.52
N LYS A 177 24.51 -20.00 -5.73
CA LYS A 177 24.47 -21.02 -4.67
C LYS A 177 25.85 -21.16 -4.03
N PRO A 178 25.96 -21.04 -2.70
CA PRO A 178 27.24 -21.23 -2.03
C PRO A 178 27.80 -22.62 -2.33
N SER A 179 29.10 -22.70 -2.65
CA SER A 179 29.76 -23.97 -2.94
C SER A 179 30.15 -24.78 -1.68
N THR A 180 30.03 -24.16 -0.53
CA THR A 180 30.40 -24.73 0.77
C THR A 180 29.47 -24.21 1.86
N ASP A 181 29.55 -24.84 3.03
CA ASP A 181 28.82 -24.51 4.25
C ASP A 181 29.14 -23.07 4.73
N THR A 182 28.47 -22.10 4.11
CA THR A 182 28.69 -20.67 4.41
C THR A 182 27.84 -20.26 5.59
N ARG A 183 28.50 -19.71 6.60
CA ARG A 183 27.85 -19.22 7.81
C ARG A 183 27.66 -17.73 7.77
N ILE A 184 26.50 -17.30 8.24
CA ILE A 184 26.09 -15.89 8.27
C ILE A 184 25.64 -15.49 9.67
N SER A 185 25.54 -14.18 9.89
CA SER A 185 24.95 -13.62 11.10
C SER A 185 23.65 -12.87 10.77
N ARG A 186 22.71 -12.88 11.72
CA ARG A 186 21.51 -12.04 11.69
C ARG A 186 21.42 -11.26 12.98
N LYS A 187 20.90 -10.04 12.87
CA LYS A 187 20.75 -9.13 14.00
C LYS A 187 19.31 -8.68 14.10
N VAL A 188 18.84 -8.44 15.32
CA VAL A 188 17.57 -7.77 15.56
C VAL A 188 17.79 -6.52 16.39
N LEU A 189 17.10 -5.45 16.03
CA LEU A 189 17.02 -4.19 16.74
C LEU A 189 15.57 -3.84 16.99
N LYS A 190 15.21 -3.58 18.26
CA LYS A 190 13.89 -3.05 18.63
C LYS A 190 13.89 -1.55 18.64
N ILE A 191 12.88 -0.96 18.00
CA ILE A 191 12.58 0.48 18.01
C ILE A 191 11.19 0.71 18.58
N TRP A 192 11.06 1.75 19.39
CA TRP A 192 9.79 2.19 19.97
C TRP A 192 9.42 3.58 19.43
N GLU A 193 8.25 3.69 18.83
CA GLU A 193 7.64 4.95 18.39
C GLU A 193 6.44 5.27 19.28
N ASP A 194 6.68 5.76 20.49
CA ASP A 194 5.64 6.02 21.50
C ASP A 194 5.76 7.41 22.16
N GLY A 195 6.65 8.26 21.67
CA GLY A 195 6.86 9.60 22.19
C GLY A 195 7.20 9.59 23.68
N ASP A 196 6.38 10.27 24.49
CA ASP A 196 6.56 10.39 25.93
C ASP A 196 6.03 9.21 26.74
N LYS A 197 5.47 8.18 26.08
CA LYS A 197 4.83 7.02 26.74
C LYS A 197 5.77 5.88 27.10
N LYS A 198 7.04 6.17 27.33
CA LYS A 198 8.08 5.18 27.68
C LYS A 198 7.71 4.29 28.88
N THR A 199 6.88 4.78 29.79
CA THR A 199 6.40 4.03 30.95
C THR A 199 5.37 2.94 30.61
N SER A 200 4.79 2.97 29.40
CA SER A 200 3.84 1.96 28.92
C SER A 200 4.51 0.77 28.24
N ARG A 201 5.82 0.84 28.02
CA ARG A 201 6.59 -0.26 27.43
C ARG A 201 6.64 -1.45 28.38
N PRO A 202 6.49 -2.69 27.86
CA PRO A 202 6.78 -3.87 28.67
C PRO A 202 8.25 -3.89 29.10
N LYS A 203 8.54 -4.61 30.18
CA LYS A 203 9.90 -4.77 30.68
C LYS A 203 10.78 -5.52 29.66
N ASP A 204 10.22 -6.50 29.01
CA ASP A 204 10.84 -7.29 27.94
C ASP A 204 9.81 -7.62 26.85
N ILE A 205 10.29 -7.93 25.67
CA ILE A 205 9.54 -8.48 24.55
C ILE A 205 10.15 -9.80 24.11
N THR A 206 9.36 -10.66 23.50
CA THR A 206 9.80 -11.92 22.93
C THR A 206 10.00 -11.77 21.43
N ILE A 207 11.16 -12.15 20.94
CA ILE A 207 11.47 -12.23 19.50
C ILE A 207 11.78 -13.68 19.16
N HIS A 208 11.18 -14.15 18.07
CA HIS A 208 11.48 -15.45 17.47
C HIS A 208 12.35 -15.26 16.23
N LEU A 209 13.45 -15.99 16.14
CA LEU A 209 14.16 -16.18 14.88
C LEU A 209 13.52 -17.35 14.14
N MET A 210 13.06 -17.10 12.94
CA MET A 210 12.40 -18.07 12.09
C MET A 210 13.37 -18.58 11.01
N CYS A 211 13.32 -19.87 10.74
CA CYS A 211 14.06 -20.55 9.68
C CYS A 211 13.07 -21.30 8.79
N ASP A 212 12.94 -20.92 7.53
CA ASP A 212 12.04 -21.55 6.54
C ASP A 212 10.61 -21.77 7.08
N GLY A 213 10.07 -20.82 7.81
CA GLY A 213 8.71 -20.87 8.35
C GLY A 213 8.58 -21.53 9.72
N ASN A 214 9.65 -21.98 10.36
CA ASN A 214 9.65 -22.61 11.67
C ASN A 214 10.45 -21.79 12.68
N VAL A 215 10.04 -21.81 13.94
CA VAL A 215 10.80 -21.16 15.03
C VAL A 215 12.13 -21.91 15.22
N TYR A 216 13.23 -21.19 15.04
CA TYR A 216 14.59 -21.71 15.25
C TYR A 216 15.11 -21.38 16.64
N ASP A 217 14.91 -20.13 17.08
CA ASP A 217 15.35 -19.65 18.40
C ASP A 217 14.39 -18.59 18.93
N THR A 218 14.39 -18.41 20.25
CA THR A 218 13.54 -17.41 20.93
C THR A 218 14.36 -16.64 21.94
N VAL A 219 14.35 -15.32 21.84
CA VAL A 219 15.11 -14.42 22.72
C VAL A 219 14.22 -13.34 23.30
N LYS A 220 14.62 -12.83 24.47
CA LYS A 220 14.02 -11.66 25.09
C LYS A 220 14.86 -10.42 24.87
N LEU A 221 14.22 -9.34 24.39
CA LEU A 221 14.85 -8.02 24.29
C LEU A 221 14.34 -7.13 25.41
N ASN A 222 15.25 -6.39 26.02
CA ASN A 222 14.98 -5.48 27.13
C ASN A 222 16.05 -4.38 27.22
N ALA A 223 15.99 -3.56 28.26
CA ALA A 223 16.97 -2.49 28.48
C ALA A 223 18.38 -3.00 28.75
N GLU A 224 18.56 -4.18 29.37
CA GLU A 224 19.88 -4.73 29.73
C GLU A 224 20.69 -5.13 28.50
N ASN A 225 20.01 -5.68 27.44
CA ASN A 225 20.67 -6.01 26.17
C ASN A 225 20.53 -4.88 25.12
N ASN A 226 20.13 -3.66 25.56
CA ASN A 226 19.93 -2.51 24.71
C ASN A 226 18.94 -2.78 23.54
N TRP A 227 17.93 -3.61 23.78
CA TRP A 227 16.88 -3.94 22.82
C TRP A 227 17.41 -4.53 21.52
N ARG A 228 18.45 -5.37 21.61
CA ARG A 228 19.10 -5.99 20.44
C ARG A 228 19.62 -7.39 20.75
N HIS A 229 19.75 -8.19 19.71
CA HIS A 229 20.38 -9.50 19.75
C HIS A 229 21.09 -9.79 18.42
N THR A 230 22.08 -10.69 18.46
CA THR A 230 22.79 -11.17 17.27
C THR A 230 22.85 -12.69 17.34
N TRP A 231 22.43 -13.32 16.25
CA TRP A 231 22.62 -14.74 16.02
C TRP A 231 23.77 -14.92 15.04
N ASP A 232 24.75 -15.70 15.44
CA ASP A 232 25.91 -16.03 14.62
C ASP A 232 25.86 -17.48 14.16
N ASN A 233 26.69 -17.83 13.19
CA ASN A 233 26.85 -19.20 12.72
C ASN A 233 25.57 -19.83 12.11
N LEU A 234 24.71 -19.03 11.52
CA LEU A 234 23.51 -19.48 10.83
C LEU A 234 23.85 -19.99 9.42
N ASP A 235 23.14 -21.00 8.93
CA ASP A 235 23.34 -21.50 7.58
C ASP A 235 22.74 -20.53 6.55
N GLN A 236 23.52 -20.11 5.56
CA GLN A 236 23.08 -19.23 4.48
C GLN A 236 22.07 -19.90 3.54
N ASN A 237 22.00 -21.21 3.54
CA ASN A 237 21.09 -21.95 2.65
C ASN A 237 19.62 -21.89 3.09
N HIS A 238 19.32 -21.27 4.22
CA HIS A 238 17.97 -21.10 4.75
C HIS A 238 17.51 -19.65 4.65
N GLU A 239 16.19 -19.48 4.59
CA GLU A 239 15.56 -18.17 4.69
C GLU A 239 15.34 -17.83 6.17
N TRP A 240 15.87 -16.69 6.60
CA TRP A 240 15.80 -16.21 7.95
C TRP A 240 14.89 -15.00 8.07
N LEU A 241 14.03 -14.99 9.06
CA LEU A 241 13.10 -13.90 9.36
C LEU A 241 12.96 -13.79 10.89
N VAL A 242 12.46 -12.66 11.38
CA VAL A 242 12.10 -12.50 12.79
C VAL A 242 10.63 -12.20 12.94
N SER A 243 10.05 -12.59 14.06
CA SER A 243 8.71 -12.18 14.49
C SER A 243 8.76 -11.76 15.96
N GLU A 244 7.76 -11.00 16.40
CA GLU A 244 7.63 -10.55 17.78
C GLU A 244 6.26 -10.95 18.31
N ASP A 245 6.20 -11.44 19.55
CA ASP A 245 4.91 -11.64 20.22
C ASP A 245 4.13 -10.32 20.31
N THR A 246 2.83 -10.38 20.13
CA THR A 246 1.97 -9.19 20.14
C THR A 246 2.15 -8.37 21.42
N VAL A 247 2.43 -7.08 21.26
CA VAL A 247 2.55 -6.13 22.37
C VAL A 247 1.30 -5.27 22.46
N SER A 248 0.54 -5.44 23.55
CA SER A 248 -0.71 -4.69 23.76
C SER A 248 -0.51 -3.17 23.69
N GLY A 249 -1.34 -2.49 22.91
CA GLY A 249 -1.29 -1.05 22.72
C GLY A 249 -0.27 -0.57 21.69
N TYR A 250 0.30 -1.48 20.92
CA TYR A 250 1.25 -1.17 19.83
C TYR A 250 0.86 -1.90 18.55
N THR A 251 1.13 -1.26 17.42
CA THR A 251 1.23 -1.89 16.10
C THR A 251 2.68 -2.16 15.78
N GLN A 252 2.93 -3.28 15.13
CA GLN A 252 4.29 -3.73 14.80
C GLN A 252 4.58 -3.52 13.32
N ASN A 253 5.83 -3.21 13.02
CA ASN A 253 6.37 -3.18 11.67
C ASN A 253 7.75 -3.85 11.70
N ILE A 254 8.00 -4.77 10.78
CA ILE A 254 9.26 -5.51 10.67
C ILE A 254 9.89 -5.20 9.32
N THR A 255 11.09 -4.66 9.35
CA THR A 255 11.89 -4.36 8.16
C THR A 255 13.21 -5.12 8.21
N GLN A 256 13.81 -5.34 7.04
CA GLN A 256 15.12 -5.95 6.93
C GLN A 256 16.03 -5.10 6.05
N GLU A 257 17.19 -4.74 6.59
CA GLU A 257 18.26 -4.09 5.83
C GLU A 257 19.57 -4.87 6.03
N GLY A 258 20.04 -5.45 4.93
CA GLY A 258 21.21 -6.33 4.97
C GLY A 258 21.04 -7.50 5.95
N THR A 259 21.85 -7.53 7.00
CA THR A 259 21.81 -8.58 8.02
C THR A 259 20.96 -8.24 9.24
N THR A 260 20.38 -7.03 9.27
CA THR A 260 19.67 -6.50 10.45
C THR A 260 18.17 -6.46 10.20
N PHE A 261 17.41 -7.06 11.09
CA PHE A 261 15.97 -6.89 11.22
C PHE A 261 15.68 -5.76 12.20
N THR A 262 14.83 -4.82 11.81
CA THR A 262 14.31 -3.79 12.71
C THR A 262 12.87 -4.09 13.03
N VAL A 263 12.58 -4.30 14.31
CA VAL A 263 11.22 -4.50 14.81
C VAL A 263 10.78 -3.20 15.46
N LYS A 264 9.87 -2.48 14.83
CA LYS A 264 9.39 -1.18 15.27
C LYS A 264 7.97 -1.31 15.83
N ASN A 265 7.76 -0.84 17.06
CA ASN A 265 6.44 -0.75 17.67
C ASN A 265 5.98 0.70 17.77
N THR A 266 4.84 0.99 17.15
CA THR A 266 4.20 2.31 17.17
C THR A 266 2.99 2.25 18.09
N SER A 267 2.89 3.18 19.05
CA SER A 267 1.77 3.23 20.00
C SER A 267 0.44 3.50 19.30
N THR A 268 -0.54 2.64 19.51
CA THR A 268 -1.91 2.80 18.98
C THR A 268 -2.70 3.88 19.72
N THR A 269 -2.25 4.29 20.91
CA THR A 269 -2.92 5.34 21.66
C THR A 269 -2.55 6.70 21.07
N LYS A 270 -3.48 7.37 20.39
CA LYS A 270 -3.29 8.74 19.94
C LYS A 270 -2.88 9.61 21.13
N THR A 271 -1.68 10.17 21.10
CA THR A 271 -1.29 11.21 22.04
C THR A 271 -2.15 12.41 21.74
N THR A 272 -3.16 12.67 22.56
CA THR A 272 -3.78 13.99 22.62
C THR A 272 -2.77 14.91 23.32
N THR A 273 -1.69 15.26 22.63
CA THR A 273 -0.96 16.49 22.97
C THR A 273 -1.97 17.59 22.76
N PRO A 274 -2.27 18.44 23.76
CA PRO A 274 -3.02 19.64 23.49
C PRO A 274 -2.15 20.43 22.51
N SER A 275 -2.48 20.34 21.25
CA SER A 275 -1.94 21.21 20.24
C SER A 275 -2.29 22.60 20.74
N LYS A 276 -1.28 23.38 21.14
CA LYS A 276 -1.42 24.84 21.12
C LYS A 276 -2.02 25.12 19.77
N THR A 277 -3.22 25.63 19.79
CA THR A 277 -3.98 26.10 18.64
C THR A 277 -3.07 27.07 17.88
N LYS A 278 -2.19 26.55 17.02
CA LYS A 278 -1.87 27.24 15.80
C LYS A 278 -3.14 27.05 14.99
N ASP A 279 -3.79 28.16 14.66
CA ASP A 279 -4.78 28.22 13.61
C ASP A 279 -4.23 27.43 12.41
N THR A 280 -4.44 26.13 12.41
CA THR A 280 -4.41 25.31 11.22
C THR A 280 -5.80 25.48 10.62
N SER A 281 -5.99 26.66 10.00
CA SER A 281 -6.81 26.65 8.81
C SER A 281 -6.27 25.47 7.99
N LEU A 282 -7.06 24.40 7.87
CA LEU A 282 -6.89 23.37 6.86
C LEU A 282 -6.38 24.08 5.61
N PRO A 283 -5.38 23.53 4.87
CA PRO A 283 -5.12 24.03 3.54
C PRO A 283 -6.48 23.99 2.88
N ARG A 284 -7.09 25.16 2.75
CA ARG A 284 -8.25 25.31 1.90
C ARG A 284 -7.75 24.91 0.53
N THR A 285 -8.01 23.68 0.14
CA THR A 285 -8.29 23.36 -1.25
C THR A 285 -9.59 24.07 -1.59
N GLY A 286 -9.65 25.33 -1.14
CA GLY A 286 -10.66 26.28 -1.44
C GLY A 286 -10.37 26.73 -2.84
N LEU A 287 -11.28 26.44 -3.74
CA LEU A 287 -11.49 27.21 -4.93
C LEU A 287 -10.96 28.63 -4.70
N LEU A 288 -9.89 28.96 -5.40
CA LEU A 288 -9.36 30.30 -5.46
C LEU A 288 -10.41 31.12 -6.23
N TRP A 289 -11.40 31.66 -5.53
CA TRP A 289 -12.54 32.39 -6.11
C TRP A 289 -12.09 33.68 -6.80
N TRP A 290 -10.93 34.21 -6.45
CA TRP A 290 -10.44 35.47 -7.02
C TRP A 290 -10.21 35.42 -8.54
N PRO A 291 -9.77 34.33 -9.21
CA PRO A 291 -9.70 34.30 -10.67
C PRO A 291 -11.08 34.36 -11.30
N ALA A 292 -12.08 33.73 -10.69
CA ALA A 292 -13.47 33.81 -11.17
C ALA A 292 -14.04 35.23 -11.02
N LEU A 293 -13.74 35.90 -9.90
CA LEU A 293 -14.11 37.30 -9.70
C LEU A 293 -13.37 38.24 -10.66
N ALA A 294 -12.09 38.00 -10.95
CA ALA A 294 -11.32 38.76 -11.92
C ALA A 294 -11.83 38.58 -13.35
N LEU A 295 -12.22 37.37 -13.73
CA LEU A 295 -12.83 37.08 -15.03
C LEU A 295 -14.22 37.72 -15.16
N MET A 296 -15.04 37.72 -14.11
CA MET A 296 -16.34 38.41 -14.10
C MET A 296 -16.17 39.91 -14.24
N ALA A 297 -15.24 40.52 -13.48
CA ALA A 297 -14.97 41.96 -13.57
C ALA A 297 -14.43 42.37 -14.95
N GLY A 298 -13.52 41.56 -15.51
CA GLY A 298 -13.00 41.74 -16.88
C GLY A 298 -14.07 41.60 -17.96
N GLY A 299 -14.95 40.62 -17.85
CA GLY A 299 -16.09 40.43 -18.75
C GLY A 299 -17.09 41.58 -18.71
N LEU A 300 -17.39 42.11 -17.51
CA LEU A 300 -18.26 43.28 -17.31
C LEU A 300 -17.64 44.55 -17.92
N LEU A 301 -16.33 44.76 -17.74
CA LEU A 301 -15.61 45.88 -18.36
C LEU A 301 -15.65 45.82 -19.88
N CYS A 302 -15.47 44.67 -20.50
CA CYS A 302 -15.56 44.47 -21.93
C CYS A 302 -16.97 44.79 -22.45
N VAL A 303 -18.01 44.41 -21.72
CA VAL A 303 -19.42 44.71 -22.10
C VAL A 303 -19.68 46.21 -22.02
N VAL A 304 -19.21 46.87 -20.97
CA VAL A 304 -19.34 48.34 -20.78
C VAL A 304 -18.62 49.11 -21.89
N ILE A 305 -17.37 48.70 -22.20
CA ILE A 305 -16.60 49.34 -23.31
C ILE A 305 -17.30 49.09 -24.65
N GLY A 306 -17.84 47.91 -24.88
CA GLY A 306 -18.62 47.59 -26.10
C GLY A 306 -19.88 48.43 -26.23
N LEU A 307 -20.59 48.70 -25.13
CA LEU A 307 -21.78 49.51 -25.11
C LEU A 307 -21.47 51.02 -25.31
N VAL A 308 -20.36 51.51 -24.72
CA VAL A 308 -19.91 52.91 -24.89
C VAL A 308 -19.47 53.15 -26.33
N ARG A 309 -18.68 52.27 -26.93
CA ARG A 309 -18.26 52.37 -28.36
C ARG A 309 -19.43 52.32 -29.29
N ARG A 310 -20.47 51.55 -29.00
CA ARG A 310 -21.68 51.47 -29.83
C ARG A 310 -22.52 52.74 -29.74
N ARG A 311 -22.56 53.43 -28.62
CA ARG A 311 -23.23 54.75 -28.47
C ARG A 311 -22.51 55.86 -29.21
N GLY A 312 -21.20 55.78 -29.36
CA GLY A 312 -20.40 56.74 -30.12
C GLY A 312 -20.49 56.58 -31.64
N ALA A 313 -20.88 55.39 -32.09
CA ALA A 313 -21.04 55.11 -33.54
C ALA A 313 -22.44 55.40 -34.10
N ASP A 314 -23.44 55.59 -33.22
CA ASP A 314 -24.83 55.96 -33.61
C ASP A 314 -25.10 57.48 -33.51
N GLY A 315 -24.05 58.31 -33.38
CA GLY A 315 -24.10 59.74 -33.16
C GLY A 315 -23.38 60.63 -34.21
N GLU A 316 -22.99 60.05 -35.36
CA GLU A 316 -22.55 60.80 -36.56
C GLU A 316 -23.52 60.57 -37.71
#